data_0144e8fd7b60230717dcca6a3a8af27a
#
_entry.id   0144e8fd7b60230717dcca6a3a8af27a
#
_cell.length_a   1.000
_cell.length_b   1.000
_cell.length_c   1.000
_cell.angle_alpha   90.00
_cell.angle_beta   90.00
_cell.angle_gamma   90.00
#
_symmetry.space_group_name_H-M   'P 1'
#
loop_
_entity.id
_entity.type
_entity.pdbx_description
1 polymer ?
#
loop_
_entity_poly.entity_id
_entity_poly.type
_entity_poly.pdbx_seq_one_letter_code
_entity_poly.pdbx_strand_id
1 'polypeptide(L)'
;VEALYDELLAHCREMNNRFLIMDAPRGLHDALLERWVRGLRSRHPENRAFGAIYYPWLQAGDEVFPPSGSVAGTFARVEIEHGSFGVMWPPGNIPLRGVTHCEVGLTWAEAGAYADQAINPIITQSGRGVLIFGARTLWTPGWGSLRELKYNLCQSI
;
A
#
# COMPACT_ATOMS: atom_id res chain seq x y z
N VAL A 1 -14.13 -2.99 -10.60
CA VAL A 1 -13.10 -2.68 -9.57
C VAL A 1 -12.68 -1.22 -9.65
N GLU A 2 -12.33 -0.68 -10.84
CA GLU A 2 -11.83 0.70 -10.97
C GLU A 2 -12.84 1.75 -10.52
N ALA A 3 -14.09 1.68 -10.98
CA ALA A 3 -15.14 2.62 -10.55
C ALA A 3 -15.37 2.60 -9.04
N LEU A 4 -15.27 1.43 -8.42
CA LEU A 4 -15.37 1.30 -6.98
C LEU A 4 -14.22 2.02 -6.26
N TYR A 5 -12.98 1.89 -6.75
CA TYR A 5 -11.84 2.59 -6.17
C TYR A 5 -11.94 4.11 -6.34
N ASP A 6 -12.46 4.57 -7.48
CA ASP A 6 -12.70 6.00 -7.70
C ASP A 6 -13.71 6.58 -6.69
N GLU A 7 -14.82 5.87 -6.44
CA GLU A 7 -15.83 6.24 -5.45
C GLU A 7 -15.29 6.20 -4.01
N LEU A 8 -14.54 5.15 -3.66
CA LEU A 8 -13.96 5.01 -2.33
C LEU A 8 -12.88 6.07 -2.04
N LEU A 9 -12.06 6.42 -3.02
CA LEU A 9 -11.07 7.50 -2.91
C LEU A 9 -11.75 8.85 -2.72
N ALA A 10 -12.82 9.12 -3.49
CA ALA A 10 -13.62 10.33 -3.34
C ALA A 10 -14.25 10.42 -1.94
N HIS A 11 -14.83 9.31 -1.46
CA HIS A 11 -15.36 9.21 -0.11
C HIS A 11 -14.31 9.45 0.97
N CYS A 12 -13.12 8.84 0.85
CA CYS A 12 -12.04 9.08 1.80
C CYS A 12 -11.63 10.56 1.85
N ARG A 13 -11.55 11.22 0.71
CA ARG A 13 -11.26 12.65 0.61
C ARG A 13 -12.36 13.50 1.26
N GLU A 14 -13.63 13.22 0.97
CA GLU A 14 -14.78 13.96 1.51
C GLU A 14 -14.81 13.88 3.03
N MET A 15 -14.64 12.68 3.57
CA MET A 15 -14.64 12.44 5.01
C MET A 15 -13.38 12.94 5.73
N ASN A 16 -12.26 13.02 5.03
CA ASN A 16 -10.95 13.49 5.52
C ASN A 16 -10.45 12.85 6.82
N ASN A 17 -11.00 11.71 7.20
CA ASN A 17 -10.62 10.92 8.38
C ASN A 17 -10.43 9.44 8.05
N ARG A 18 -10.25 9.10 6.77
CA ARG A 18 -10.15 7.74 6.25
C ARG A 18 -9.08 7.64 5.20
N PHE A 19 -8.56 6.44 5.07
CA PHE A 19 -7.54 6.13 4.10
C PHE A 19 -7.87 4.79 3.42
N LEU A 20 -7.73 4.73 2.11
CA LEU A 20 -8.02 3.54 1.32
C LEU A 20 -6.76 2.69 1.11
N ILE A 21 -6.77 1.48 1.60
CA ILE A 21 -5.78 0.46 1.30
C ILE A 21 -6.30 -0.35 0.12
N MET A 22 -5.60 -0.29 -1.01
CA MET A 22 -6.03 -0.92 -2.27
C MET A 22 -5.13 -2.08 -2.64
N ASP A 23 -5.76 -3.12 -3.16
CA ASP A 23 -5.08 -4.26 -3.75
C ASP A 23 -4.90 -4.06 -5.25
N ALA A 24 -3.70 -4.30 -5.77
CA ALA A 24 -3.51 -4.43 -7.19
C ALA A 24 -4.34 -5.61 -7.72
N PRO A 25 -4.97 -5.50 -8.91
CA PRO A 25 -5.70 -6.62 -9.48
C PRO A 25 -4.79 -7.84 -9.66
N ARG A 26 -5.29 -9.01 -9.24
CA ARG A 26 -4.53 -10.26 -9.38
C ARG A 26 -4.23 -10.56 -10.84
N GLY A 27 -3.03 -11.02 -11.11
CA GLY A 27 -2.58 -11.37 -12.46
C GLY A 27 -2.08 -10.19 -13.30
N LEU A 28 -2.13 -8.95 -12.79
CA LEU A 28 -1.44 -7.84 -13.44
C LEU A 28 0.03 -7.77 -12.98
N HIS A 29 0.92 -7.63 -13.94
CA HIS A 29 2.37 -7.54 -13.71
C HIS A 29 2.97 -6.46 -14.61
N ASP A 30 4.18 -6.02 -14.30
CA ASP A 30 5.03 -5.16 -15.12
C ASP A 30 4.27 -3.95 -15.73
N ALA A 31 4.42 -3.74 -17.00
CA ALA A 31 3.82 -2.62 -17.73
C ALA A 31 2.29 -2.55 -17.63
N LEU A 32 1.61 -3.71 -17.47
CA LEU A 32 0.15 -3.73 -17.32
C LEU A 32 -0.27 -3.17 -15.96
N LEU A 33 0.42 -3.56 -14.90
CA LEU A 33 0.19 -3.05 -13.56
C LEU A 33 0.49 -1.54 -13.50
N GLU A 34 1.62 -1.12 -14.02
CA GLU A 34 2.01 0.30 -14.06
C GLU A 34 0.99 1.14 -14.84
N ARG A 35 0.52 0.63 -15.99
CA ARG A 35 -0.50 1.29 -16.81
C ARG A 35 -1.81 1.44 -16.03
N TRP A 36 -2.22 0.40 -15.33
CA TRP A 36 -3.44 0.42 -14.52
C TRP A 36 -3.34 1.45 -13.39
N VAL A 37 -2.25 1.47 -12.64
CA VAL A 37 -2.01 2.46 -11.57
C VAL A 37 -1.95 3.88 -12.13
N ARG A 38 -1.29 4.08 -13.27
CA ARG A 38 -1.23 5.38 -13.95
C ARG A 38 -2.62 5.85 -14.36
N GLY A 39 -3.46 4.96 -14.88
CA GLY A 39 -4.85 5.24 -15.22
C GLY A 39 -5.66 5.68 -13.99
N LEU A 40 -5.57 4.94 -12.89
CA LEU A 40 -6.23 5.29 -11.63
C LEU A 40 -5.79 6.67 -11.11
N ARG A 41 -4.50 6.94 -11.14
CA ARG A 41 -3.93 8.23 -10.71
C ARG A 41 -4.32 9.40 -11.58
N SER A 42 -4.52 9.20 -12.88
CA SER A 42 -4.84 10.27 -13.82
C SER A 42 -6.29 10.71 -13.77
N ARG A 43 -7.21 9.82 -13.38
CA ARG A 43 -8.65 10.13 -13.34
C ARG A 43 -9.01 11.16 -12.26
N HIS A 44 -8.43 11.03 -11.07
CA HIS A 44 -8.77 11.87 -9.93
C HIS A 44 -7.51 12.34 -9.19
N PRO A 45 -6.79 13.32 -9.75
CA PRO A 45 -5.55 13.79 -9.16
C PRO A 45 -5.72 14.33 -7.73
N GLU A 46 -6.86 14.90 -7.41
CA GLU A 46 -7.19 15.45 -6.09
C GLU A 46 -7.37 14.38 -5.00
N ASN A 47 -7.63 13.13 -5.38
CA ASN A 47 -7.88 12.03 -4.44
C ASN A 47 -6.61 11.22 -4.11
N ARG A 48 -5.49 11.50 -4.76
CA ARG A 48 -4.26 10.68 -4.70
C ARG A 48 -3.67 10.53 -3.30
N ALA A 49 -3.84 11.52 -2.44
CA ALA A 49 -3.32 11.49 -1.07
C ALA A 49 -4.10 10.54 -0.15
N PHE A 50 -5.29 10.09 -0.55
CA PHE A 50 -6.21 9.34 0.30
C PHE A 50 -6.20 7.83 0.09
N GLY A 51 -5.25 7.32 -0.68
CA GLY A 51 -5.11 5.89 -0.90
C GLY A 51 -3.71 5.43 -1.24
N ALA A 52 -3.45 4.15 -1.02
CA ALA A 52 -2.21 3.46 -1.38
C ALA A 52 -2.51 2.09 -1.97
N ILE A 53 -1.75 1.70 -2.99
CA ILE A 53 -1.84 0.40 -3.67
C ILE A 53 -0.73 -0.49 -3.16
N TYR A 54 -1.06 -1.76 -2.88
CA TYR A 54 -0.12 -2.79 -2.45
C TYR A 54 -0.08 -3.95 -3.45
N TYR A 55 1.11 -4.49 -3.66
CA TYR A 55 1.42 -5.56 -4.62
C TYR A 55 2.67 -6.34 -4.18
N PRO A 56 2.76 -7.62 -4.43
CA PRO A 56 1.78 -8.54 -5.00
C PRO A 56 0.78 -9.09 -3.96
N TRP A 57 -0.07 -10.03 -4.41
CA TRP A 57 -0.92 -10.80 -3.52
C TRP A 57 -0.08 -11.71 -2.62
N LEU A 58 -0.63 -12.10 -1.50
CA LEU A 58 0.03 -12.84 -0.44
C LEU A 58 -0.41 -14.29 -0.43
N GLN A 59 0.43 -15.15 0.15
CA GLN A 59 0.15 -16.56 0.30
C GLN A 59 0.43 -17.05 1.72
N ALA A 60 -0.49 -17.88 2.24
CA ALA A 60 -0.32 -18.62 3.47
C ALA A 60 -0.78 -20.07 3.27
N GLY A 61 0.17 -21.02 3.31
CA GLY A 61 -0.10 -22.38 2.87
C GLY A 61 -0.50 -22.41 1.40
N ASP A 62 -1.66 -23.00 1.10
CA ASP A 62 -2.21 -23.10 -0.25
C ASP A 62 -3.15 -21.94 -0.62
N GLU A 63 -3.44 -21.07 0.32
CA GLU A 63 -4.36 -19.94 0.10
C GLU A 63 -3.63 -18.70 -0.40
N VAL A 64 -4.18 -18.08 -1.45
CA VAL A 64 -3.73 -16.79 -2.00
C VAL A 64 -4.81 -15.75 -1.71
N PHE A 65 -4.42 -14.63 -1.13
CA PHE A 65 -5.34 -13.58 -0.71
C PHE A 65 -4.76 -12.17 -0.94
N PRO A 66 -5.64 -11.15 -1.03
CA PRO A 66 -5.20 -9.77 -1.25
C PRO A 66 -4.45 -9.20 -0.04
N PRO A 67 -3.46 -8.32 -0.26
CA PRO A 67 -2.62 -7.79 0.82
C PRO A 67 -3.31 -6.81 1.77
N SER A 68 -4.41 -6.18 1.38
CA SER A 68 -5.03 -5.07 2.13
C SER A 68 -5.35 -5.41 3.59
N GLY A 69 -5.85 -6.60 3.87
CA GLY A 69 -6.14 -7.05 5.24
C GLY A 69 -4.89 -7.16 6.12
N SER A 70 -3.81 -7.76 5.59
CA SER A 70 -2.52 -7.88 6.28
C SER A 70 -1.84 -6.53 6.48
N VAL A 71 -1.97 -5.64 5.49
CA VAL A 71 -1.48 -4.26 5.57
C VAL A 71 -2.24 -3.49 6.64
N ALA A 72 -3.57 -3.53 6.66
CA ALA A 72 -4.40 -2.88 7.68
C ALA A 72 -4.05 -3.39 9.09
N GLY A 73 -3.90 -4.70 9.26
CA GLY A 73 -3.45 -5.29 10.53
C GLY A 73 -2.05 -4.81 10.95
N THR A 74 -1.16 -4.56 9.98
CA THR A 74 0.17 -4.01 10.26
C THR A 74 0.09 -2.55 10.69
N PHE A 75 -0.76 -1.73 10.08
CA PHE A 75 -1.02 -0.36 10.55
C PHE A 75 -1.49 -0.35 12.01
N ALA A 76 -2.51 -1.15 12.33
CA ALA A 76 -3.04 -1.24 13.69
C ALA A 76 -1.97 -1.73 14.70
N ARG A 77 -1.16 -2.71 14.32
CA ARG A 77 -0.06 -3.20 15.16
C ARG A 77 0.97 -2.12 15.45
N VAL A 78 1.39 -1.38 14.44
CA VAL A 78 2.36 -0.30 14.60
C VAL A 78 1.84 0.78 15.55
N GLU A 79 0.55 1.11 15.46
CA GLU A 79 -0.08 2.06 16.39
C GLU A 79 -0.09 1.55 17.84
N ILE A 80 -0.40 0.27 18.03
CA ILE A 80 -0.40 -0.35 19.36
C ILE A 80 1.02 -0.38 19.94
N GLU A 81 2.01 -0.79 19.15
CA GLU A 81 3.40 -0.94 19.58
C GLU A 81 4.08 0.41 19.88
N HIS A 82 3.71 1.48 19.21
CA HIS A 82 4.31 2.81 19.37
C HIS A 82 3.43 3.81 20.16
N GLY A 83 2.28 3.37 20.62
CA GLY A 83 1.35 4.20 21.41
C GLY A 83 0.91 5.45 20.66
N SER A 84 0.79 6.58 21.37
CA SER A 84 0.33 7.86 20.81
C SER A 84 1.14 8.36 19.61
N PHE A 85 2.33 7.84 19.39
CA PHE A 85 3.19 8.16 18.23
C PHE A 85 3.05 7.15 17.09
N GLY A 86 2.27 6.07 17.26
CA GLY A 86 2.09 5.02 16.27
C GLY A 86 1.58 5.53 14.92
N VAL A 87 0.71 6.53 14.95
CA VAL A 87 0.21 7.23 13.76
C VAL A 87 1.32 7.85 12.93
N MET A 88 2.45 8.21 13.52
CA MET A 88 3.60 8.80 12.83
C MET A 88 4.56 7.76 12.24
N TRP A 89 4.38 6.47 12.58
CA TRP A 89 5.26 5.40 12.10
C TRP A 89 4.69 4.73 10.85
N PRO A 90 5.46 4.68 9.78
CA PRO A 90 5.04 3.99 8.57
C PRO A 90 5.00 2.47 8.75
N PRO A 91 4.09 1.76 8.11
CA PRO A 91 4.09 0.30 8.09
C PRO A 91 5.21 -0.30 7.24
N GLY A 92 6.09 0.54 6.68
CA GLY A 92 7.19 0.12 5.83
C GLY A 92 8.30 -0.62 6.59
N ASN A 93 8.91 -1.59 5.93
CA ASN A 93 10.00 -2.43 6.46
C ASN A 93 9.62 -3.27 7.70
N ILE A 94 8.34 -3.58 7.83
CA ILE A 94 7.77 -4.34 8.93
C ILE A 94 7.30 -5.70 8.42
N PRO A 95 7.65 -6.82 9.10
CA PRO A 95 7.19 -8.14 8.73
C PRO A 95 5.67 -8.28 8.88
N LEU A 96 5.03 -8.84 7.86
CA LEU A 96 3.66 -9.28 7.92
C LEU A 96 3.56 -10.55 8.79
N ARG A 97 2.44 -10.70 9.50
CA ARG A 97 2.16 -11.89 10.30
C ARG A 97 1.18 -12.81 9.55
N GLY A 98 1.37 -14.12 9.71
CA GLY A 98 0.47 -15.11 9.09
C GLY A 98 0.65 -15.25 7.57
N VAL A 99 1.74 -14.72 7.01
CA VAL A 99 2.07 -14.78 5.58
C VAL A 99 3.35 -15.58 5.40
N THR A 100 3.36 -16.53 4.48
CA THR A 100 4.54 -17.37 4.19
C THR A 100 5.40 -16.81 3.07
N HIS A 101 4.77 -16.30 2.00
CA HIS A 101 5.47 -15.68 0.86
C HIS A 101 4.51 -14.80 0.03
N CYS A 102 5.06 -14.14 -0.97
CA CYS A 102 4.29 -13.41 -1.97
C CYS A 102 3.93 -14.35 -3.13
N GLU A 103 2.75 -14.17 -3.75
CA GLU A 103 2.36 -14.91 -4.95
C GLU A 103 3.36 -14.71 -6.09
N VAL A 104 3.94 -13.51 -6.17
CA VAL A 104 4.99 -13.15 -7.13
C VAL A 104 6.22 -12.69 -6.34
N GLY A 105 7.36 -13.34 -6.58
CA GLY A 105 8.64 -12.92 -6.01
C GLY A 105 9.18 -11.68 -6.72
N LEU A 106 9.50 -10.64 -5.98
CA LEU A 106 10.10 -9.42 -6.51
C LEU A 106 11.58 -9.33 -6.09
N THR A 107 12.41 -8.93 -7.03
CA THR A 107 13.78 -8.50 -6.74
C THR A 107 13.78 -7.10 -6.13
N TRP A 108 14.88 -6.71 -5.50
CA TRP A 108 15.05 -5.35 -4.95
C TRP A 108 14.93 -4.26 -6.02
N ALA A 109 15.44 -4.55 -7.24
CA ALA A 109 15.38 -3.61 -8.35
C ALA A 109 13.92 -3.39 -8.83
N GLU A 110 13.16 -4.47 -8.99
CA GLU A 110 11.74 -4.42 -9.34
C GLU A 110 10.91 -3.71 -8.26
N ALA A 111 11.16 -4.03 -6.99
CA ALA A 111 10.50 -3.36 -5.87
C ALA A 111 10.78 -1.86 -5.87
N GLY A 112 12.02 -1.44 -6.14
CA GLY A 112 12.36 -0.03 -6.30
C GLY A 112 11.60 0.63 -7.44
N ALA A 113 11.55 -0.01 -8.61
CA ALA A 113 10.84 0.49 -9.78
C ALA A 113 9.33 0.64 -9.52
N TYR A 114 8.70 -0.33 -8.87
CA TYR A 114 7.29 -0.22 -8.46
C TYR A 114 7.04 0.91 -7.45
N ALA A 115 7.92 1.05 -6.47
CA ALA A 115 7.81 2.14 -5.49
C ALA A 115 7.86 3.53 -6.17
N ASP A 116 8.66 3.70 -7.21
CA ASP A 116 8.71 4.94 -7.98
C ASP A 116 7.44 5.22 -8.80
N GLN A 117 6.64 4.19 -9.05
CA GLN A 117 5.34 4.29 -9.70
C GLN A 117 4.16 4.46 -8.72
N ALA A 118 4.44 4.69 -7.42
CA ALA A 118 3.44 4.75 -6.34
C ALA A 118 2.71 3.41 -6.09
N ILE A 119 3.37 2.30 -6.39
CA ILE A 119 2.95 0.96 -6.03
C ILE A 119 3.78 0.56 -4.82
N ASN A 120 3.14 0.13 -3.74
CA ASN A 120 3.86 -0.30 -2.54
C ASN A 120 4.19 -1.79 -2.64
N PRO A 121 5.44 -2.14 -2.93
CA PRO A 121 5.80 -3.54 -3.07
C PRO A 121 5.86 -4.23 -1.72
N ILE A 122 5.48 -5.50 -1.72
CA ILE A 122 5.69 -6.43 -0.62
C ILE A 122 6.69 -7.47 -1.11
N ILE A 123 7.73 -7.70 -0.34
CA ILE A 123 8.84 -8.58 -0.72
C ILE A 123 9.07 -9.68 0.32
N THR A 124 9.54 -10.81 -0.13
CA THR A 124 10.05 -11.86 0.76
C THR A 124 11.55 -11.67 0.96
N GLN A 125 11.97 -11.48 2.21
CA GLN A 125 13.38 -11.32 2.57
C GLN A 125 13.85 -12.49 3.43
N SER A 126 14.97 -13.10 3.05
CA SER A 126 15.57 -14.18 3.82
C SER A 126 15.87 -13.73 5.26
N GLY A 127 15.49 -14.55 6.23
CA GLY A 127 15.68 -14.28 7.65
C GLY A 127 14.72 -13.26 8.29
N ARG A 128 13.92 -12.53 7.49
CA ARG A 128 12.95 -11.54 8.00
C ARG A 128 11.50 -11.83 7.63
N GLY A 129 11.26 -12.73 6.67
CA GLY A 129 9.92 -13.06 6.19
C GLY A 129 9.40 -12.11 5.12
N VAL A 130 8.10 -11.94 5.06
CA VAL A 130 7.41 -11.08 4.09
C VAL A 130 7.27 -9.69 4.66
N LEU A 131 7.77 -8.68 3.94
CA LEU A 131 7.86 -7.29 4.40
C LEU A 131 7.10 -6.35 3.47
N ILE A 132 6.43 -5.35 4.04
CA ILE A 132 6.00 -4.18 3.28
C ILE A 132 7.26 -3.34 2.99
N PHE A 133 7.67 -3.27 1.72
CA PHE A 133 8.84 -2.50 1.32
C PHE A 133 8.50 -1.05 1.00
N GLY A 134 7.39 -0.83 0.30
CA GLY A 134 6.93 0.50 -0.08
C GLY A 134 5.98 1.11 0.94
N ALA A 135 5.86 2.42 0.83
CA ALA A 135 5.00 3.12 1.76
C ALA A 135 4.60 4.49 1.22
N ARG A 136 4.06 4.51 0.01
CA ARG A 136 3.68 5.72 -0.72
C ARG A 136 2.18 5.76 -0.94
N THR A 137 1.62 6.97 -0.94
CA THR A 137 0.27 7.20 -1.44
C THR A 137 0.26 7.19 -2.97
N LEU A 138 -0.91 7.29 -3.58
CA LEU A 138 -1.03 7.52 -5.03
C LEU A 138 -0.46 8.87 -5.48
N TRP A 139 -0.16 9.75 -4.54
CA TRP A 139 0.46 11.04 -4.83
C TRP A 139 1.92 10.85 -5.23
N THR A 140 2.29 11.34 -6.39
CA THR A 140 3.67 11.56 -6.84
C THR A 140 3.69 12.87 -7.61
N PRO A 141 4.69 13.72 -7.49
CA PRO A 141 6.09 13.47 -7.70
C PRO A 141 6.95 13.85 -6.49
N GLY A 142 8.05 13.12 -6.32
CA GLY A 142 9.23 13.57 -5.57
C GLY A 142 9.19 13.48 -4.04
N TRP A 143 8.05 13.65 -3.40
CA TRP A 143 7.92 13.69 -1.93
C TRP A 143 6.75 12.90 -1.39
N GLY A 144 6.13 12.05 -2.19
CA GLY A 144 5.08 11.11 -1.77
C GLY A 144 5.62 10.05 -0.81
N SER A 145 6.29 10.47 0.25
CA SER A 145 6.70 9.61 1.33
C SER A 145 5.50 9.36 2.25
N LEU A 146 5.57 8.30 3.00
CA LEU A 146 4.61 7.94 4.05
C LEU A 146 4.34 9.00 5.10
N ARG A 147 5.21 9.99 5.22
CA ARG A 147 4.92 11.15 6.06
C ARG A 147 3.63 11.82 5.64
N GLU A 148 3.32 11.86 4.32
CA GLU A 148 2.07 12.43 3.84
C GLU A 148 0.87 11.55 4.13
N LEU A 149 0.99 10.22 4.01
CA LEU A 149 -0.07 9.28 4.38
C LEU A 149 -0.44 9.41 5.85
N LYS A 150 0.54 9.45 6.72
CA LYS A 150 0.32 9.61 8.16
C LYS A 150 -0.01 11.05 8.57
N TYR A 151 0.53 12.04 7.89
CA TYR A 151 0.19 13.43 8.13
C TYR A 151 -1.29 13.69 7.84
N ASN A 152 -1.84 13.16 6.75
CA ASN A 152 -3.26 13.26 6.46
C ASN A 152 -4.13 12.51 7.49
N LEU A 153 -3.70 11.35 7.96
CA LEU A 153 -4.37 10.65 9.06
C LEU A 153 -4.27 11.43 10.39
N CYS A 154 -3.14 12.06 10.68
CA CYS A 154 -2.96 12.88 11.89
C CYS A 154 -3.77 14.17 11.88
N GLN A 155 -4.01 14.77 10.71
CA GLN A 155 -4.86 15.97 10.61
C GLN A 155 -6.34 15.66 10.80
N SER A 156 -6.70 14.38 10.76
CA SER A 156 -8.09 13.90 10.87
C SER A 156 -8.48 13.54 12.30
N ILE A 157 -7.57 13.62 13.26
CA ILE A 157 -7.78 13.42 14.70
C ILE A 157 -7.76 14.78 15.41
#